data_23558bb66cda06b87e7f7077d52287b1
#
_entry.id   23558bb66cda06b87e7f7077d52287b1
#
_cell.length_a   1.000
_cell.length_b   1.000
_cell.length_c   1.000
_cell.angle_alpha   90.00
_cell.angle_beta   90.00
_cell.angle_gamma   90.00
#
_symmetry.space_group_name_H-M   'P 1'
#
loop_
_entity.id
_entity.type
_entity.pdbx_description
1 polymer ?
#
loop_
_entity_poly.entity_id
_entity_poly.type
_entity_poly.pdbx_seq_one_letter_code
_entity_poly.pdbx_strand_id
1 'polypeptide(L)'
;MKKGFTLIELLVVIAIIAILASVVVVAFPGATKKAKDSRIVSAISQARTVMVYVYGNDGNYDNYSCTVPADEMPPLCAEVANNHPTKGTNPTIATCTTCDVNSGPAACIYSLLNAKASYWYCADSTGKAGFTGTDPSTACAGAASAKCPADITG
;
A
#
# COMPACT_ATOMS: atom_id res chain seq x y z
N MET A 1 -47.15 -37.82 -0.74
CA MET A 1 -46.64 -37.96 -2.12
C MET A 1 -45.32 -37.19 -2.23
N LYS A 2 -44.21 -37.88 -2.44
CA LYS A 2 -42.92 -37.22 -2.69
C LYS A 2 -42.87 -36.78 -4.15
N LYS A 3 -42.77 -35.48 -4.42
CA LYS A 3 -42.57 -34.98 -5.79
C LYS A 3 -41.11 -35.25 -6.17
N GLY A 4 -40.93 -35.99 -7.24
CA GLY A 4 -39.59 -36.24 -7.81
C GLY A 4 -39.12 -35.02 -8.61
N PHE A 5 -37.82 -34.77 -8.62
CA PHE A 5 -37.18 -33.71 -9.40
C PHE A 5 -37.12 -34.15 -10.88
N THR A 6 -37.47 -33.28 -11.79
CA THR A 6 -37.40 -33.55 -13.21
C THR A 6 -35.97 -33.31 -13.73
N LEU A 7 -35.56 -34.09 -14.74
CA LEU A 7 -34.25 -33.96 -15.38
C LEU A 7 -34.03 -32.55 -15.98
N ILE A 8 -35.12 -31.94 -16.48
CA ILE A 8 -35.07 -30.61 -17.09
C ILE A 8 -34.87 -29.52 -16.06
N GLU A 9 -35.44 -29.64 -14.85
CA GLU A 9 -35.21 -28.67 -13.75
C GLU A 9 -33.74 -28.66 -13.31
N LEU A 10 -33.10 -29.83 -13.25
CA LEU A 10 -31.71 -29.93 -12.93
C LEU A 10 -30.83 -29.33 -14.03
N LEU A 11 -31.14 -29.59 -15.31
CA LEU A 11 -30.39 -29.13 -16.47
C LEU A 11 -30.42 -27.60 -16.57
N VAL A 12 -31.57 -26.95 -16.33
CA VAL A 12 -31.71 -25.48 -16.33
C VAL A 12 -30.90 -24.87 -15.22
N VAL A 13 -30.90 -25.45 -14.02
CA VAL A 13 -30.12 -24.90 -12.87
C VAL A 13 -28.63 -24.93 -13.16
N ILE A 14 -28.08 -26.06 -13.66
CA ILE A 14 -26.64 -26.10 -13.97
C ILE A 14 -26.27 -25.18 -15.13
N ALA A 15 -27.15 -24.96 -16.10
CA ALA A 15 -26.93 -24.01 -17.19
C ALA A 15 -26.83 -22.57 -16.66
N ILE A 16 -27.71 -22.17 -15.74
CA ILE A 16 -27.68 -20.85 -15.11
C ILE A 16 -26.41 -20.68 -14.27
N ILE A 17 -26.06 -21.67 -13.46
CA ILE A 17 -24.84 -21.62 -12.64
C ILE A 17 -23.59 -21.50 -13.53
N ALA A 18 -23.52 -22.21 -14.64
CA ALA A 18 -22.40 -22.13 -15.57
C ALA A 18 -22.23 -20.74 -16.18
N ILE A 19 -23.34 -20.08 -16.54
CA ILE A 19 -23.32 -18.70 -17.06
C ILE A 19 -22.85 -17.73 -15.97
N LEU A 20 -23.41 -17.82 -14.76
CA LEU A 20 -23.02 -16.95 -13.65
C LEU A 20 -21.55 -17.13 -13.26
N ALA A 21 -21.08 -18.39 -13.20
CA ALA A 21 -19.68 -18.70 -12.88
C ALA A 21 -18.72 -18.12 -13.92
N SER A 22 -19.07 -18.11 -15.20
CA SER A 22 -18.21 -17.59 -16.26
C SER A 22 -17.92 -16.09 -16.11
N VAL A 23 -18.90 -15.29 -15.69
CA VAL A 23 -18.76 -13.84 -15.47
C VAL A 23 -17.86 -13.53 -14.27
N VAL A 24 -18.00 -14.32 -13.19
CA VAL A 24 -17.25 -14.13 -11.95
C VAL A 24 -15.75 -14.32 -12.17
N VAL A 25 -15.33 -15.36 -12.89
CA VAL A 25 -13.92 -15.71 -13.11
C VAL A 25 -13.15 -14.60 -13.82
N VAL A 26 -13.79 -13.86 -14.73
CA VAL A 26 -13.13 -12.76 -15.48
C VAL A 26 -12.95 -11.50 -14.64
N ALA A 27 -13.84 -11.23 -13.69
CA ALA A 27 -13.81 -10.01 -12.88
C ALA A 27 -12.83 -10.07 -11.68
N PHE A 28 -12.49 -11.25 -11.20
CA PHE A 28 -11.71 -11.48 -9.98
C PHE A 28 -10.29 -10.89 -9.97
N PRO A 29 -9.46 -10.97 -11.03
CA PRO A 29 -8.07 -10.51 -10.98
C PRO A 29 -7.93 -9.00 -10.73
N GLY A 30 -8.85 -8.21 -11.27
CA GLY A 30 -8.84 -6.76 -11.06
C GLY A 30 -9.25 -6.34 -9.64
N ALA A 31 -10.24 -7.02 -9.08
CA ALA A 31 -10.71 -6.77 -7.71
C ALA A 31 -9.65 -7.12 -6.66
N THR A 32 -8.94 -8.24 -6.85
CA THR A 32 -7.85 -8.68 -5.95
C THR A 32 -6.69 -7.68 -5.94
N LYS A 33 -6.30 -7.13 -7.10
CA LYS A 33 -5.25 -6.11 -7.18
C LYS A 33 -5.65 -4.84 -6.42
N LYS A 34 -6.87 -4.36 -6.61
CA LYS A 34 -7.38 -3.18 -5.88
C LYS A 34 -7.47 -3.42 -4.37
N ALA A 35 -7.88 -4.62 -3.95
CA ALA A 35 -7.94 -4.97 -2.53
C ALA A 35 -6.54 -4.96 -1.89
N LYS A 36 -5.51 -5.48 -2.58
CA LYS A 36 -4.12 -5.41 -2.14
C LYS A 36 -3.63 -3.96 -2.04
N ASP A 37 -3.94 -3.13 -3.03
CA ASP A 37 -3.57 -1.72 -3.02
C ASP A 37 -4.21 -0.97 -1.85
N SER A 38 -5.48 -1.24 -1.53
CA SER A 38 -6.14 -0.66 -0.36
C SER A 38 -5.44 -1.04 0.96
N ARG A 39 -4.92 -2.26 1.07
CA ARG A 39 -4.14 -2.68 2.24
C ARG A 39 -2.80 -1.96 2.30
N ILE A 40 -2.08 -1.82 1.19
CA ILE A 40 -0.83 -1.06 1.11
C ILE A 40 -1.07 0.40 1.52
N VAL A 41 -2.08 1.04 0.96
CA VAL A 41 -2.45 2.43 1.29
C VAL A 41 -2.77 2.58 2.77
N SER A 42 -3.57 1.67 3.34
CA SER A 42 -3.91 1.69 4.76
C SER A 42 -2.67 1.54 5.65
N ALA A 43 -1.79 0.60 5.33
CA ALA A 43 -0.56 0.38 6.10
C ALA A 43 0.38 1.58 6.05
N ILE A 44 0.60 2.19 4.86
CA ILE A 44 1.44 3.38 4.71
C ILE A 44 0.81 4.60 5.41
N SER A 45 -0.52 4.73 5.38
CA SER A 45 -1.22 5.81 6.10
C SER A 45 -1.06 5.68 7.62
N GLN A 46 -1.08 4.46 8.16
CA GLN A 46 -0.80 4.20 9.56
C GLN A 46 0.68 4.43 9.90
N ALA A 47 1.60 4.00 9.03
CA ALA A 47 3.03 4.24 9.17
C ALA A 47 3.37 5.73 9.27
N ARG A 48 2.61 6.60 8.60
CA ARG A 48 2.73 8.05 8.75
C ARG A 48 2.41 8.52 10.18
N THR A 49 1.46 7.89 10.87
CA THR A 49 1.17 8.20 12.28
C THR A 49 2.34 7.81 13.18
N VAL A 50 2.96 6.64 12.90
CA VAL A 50 4.19 6.22 13.59
C VAL A 50 5.33 7.20 13.32
N MET A 51 5.43 7.76 12.12
CA MET A 51 6.42 8.80 11.78
C MET A 51 6.31 10.02 12.71
N VAL A 52 5.09 10.50 12.98
CA VAL A 52 4.84 11.61 13.91
C VAL A 52 5.20 11.21 15.35
N TYR A 53 4.90 9.99 15.75
CA TYR A 53 5.22 9.47 17.08
C TYR A 53 6.74 9.36 17.31
N VAL A 54 7.47 8.79 16.37
CA VAL A 54 8.94 8.66 16.44
C VAL A 54 9.59 10.04 16.54
N TYR A 55 9.18 11.00 15.72
CA TYR A 55 9.70 12.36 15.79
C TYR A 55 9.39 13.05 17.13
N GLY A 56 8.19 12.84 17.67
CA GLY A 56 7.78 13.42 18.95
C GLY A 56 8.62 12.91 20.15
N ASN A 57 9.08 11.65 20.07
CA ASN A 57 9.88 11.05 21.13
C ASN A 57 11.39 11.33 20.97
N ASP A 58 11.90 11.20 19.75
CA ASP A 58 13.34 11.16 19.49
C ASP A 58 13.88 12.47 18.89
N GLY A 59 13.00 13.35 18.39
CA GLY A 59 13.37 14.58 17.70
C GLY A 59 14.01 14.35 16.32
N ASN A 60 14.04 13.09 15.86
CA ASN A 60 14.57 12.66 14.57
C ASN A 60 13.81 11.42 14.05
N TYR A 61 14.22 10.86 12.90
CA TYR A 61 13.62 9.69 12.30
C TYR A 61 14.57 8.48 12.22
N ASP A 62 15.63 8.44 13.03
CA ASP A 62 16.65 7.37 12.96
C ASP A 62 16.06 5.99 13.26
N ASN A 63 15.05 5.93 14.13
CA ASN A 63 14.32 4.71 14.49
C ASN A 63 13.12 4.41 13.56
N TYR A 64 12.81 5.25 12.58
CA TYR A 64 11.73 5.02 11.64
C TYR A 64 12.15 4.02 10.55
N SER A 65 12.00 2.73 10.84
CA SER A 65 12.42 1.65 9.94
C SER A 65 11.57 0.39 10.10
N CYS A 66 11.62 -0.50 9.11
CA CYS A 66 10.93 -1.80 9.16
C CYS A 66 11.60 -2.82 10.09
N THR A 67 12.77 -2.53 10.62
CA THR A 67 13.60 -3.49 11.37
C THR A 67 13.71 -3.18 12.85
N VAL A 68 13.29 -2.01 13.30
CA VAL A 68 13.37 -1.63 14.72
C VAL A 68 12.18 -2.22 15.48
N PRO A 69 12.38 -3.11 16.47
CA PRO A 69 11.28 -3.81 17.15
C PRO A 69 10.43 -2.94 18.08
N ALA A 70 10.93 -1.76 18.45
CA ALA A 70 10.30 -0.91 19.46
C ALA A 70 9.08 -0.13 18.94
N ASP A 71 8.94 0.00 17.61
CA ASP A 71 7.88 0.78 16.98
C ASP A 71 6.84 -0.13 16.31
N GLU A 72 5.66 0.37 16.09
CA GLU A 72 4.58 -0.33 15.38
C GLU A 72 4.84 -0.51 13.87
N MET A 73 6.05 -0.16 13.39
CA MET A 73 6.44 -0.23 11.98
C MET A 73 6.57 -1.65 11.41
N PRO A 74 7.19 -2.64 12.11
CA PRO A 74 7.39 -3.96 11.53
C PRO A 74 6.10 -4.65 11.05
N PRO A 75 4.96 -4.62 11.78
CA PRO A 75 3.70 -5.16 11.30
C PRO A 75 3.16 -4.46 10.05
N LEU A 76 3.31 -3.13 9.96
CA LEU A 76 2.87 -2.34 8.81
C LEU A 76 3.74 -2.63 7.57
N CYS A 77 5.05 -2.75 7.75
CA CYS A 77 5.95 -3.17 6.69
C CYS A 77 5.63 -4.58 6.18
N ALA A 78 5.33 -5.51 7.08
CA ALA A 78 4.93 -6.87 6.74
C ALA A 78 3.60 -6.88 5.94
N GLU A 79 2.63 -6.05 6.31
CA GLU A 79 1.38 -5.91 5.57
C GLU A 79 1.62 -5.39 4.15
N VAL A 80 2.48 -4.39 3.98
CA VAL A 80 2.90 -3.91 2.65
C VAL A 80 3.59 -5.03 1.87
N ALA A 81 4.57 -5.71 2.47
CA ALA A 81 5.33 -6.77 1.81
C ALA A 81 4.46 -7.94 1.35
N ASN A 82 3.44 -8.31 2.13
CA ASN A 82 2.49 -9.37 1.78
C ASN A 82 1.57 -9.00 0.61
N ASN A 83 1.30 -7.71 0.43
CA ASN A 83 0.41 -7.19 -0.61
C ASN A 83 1.14 -6.53 -1.79
N HIS A 84 2.46 -6.33 -1.72
CA HIS A 84 3.27 -5.73 -2.78
C HIS A 84 3.20 -6.56 -4.09
N PRO A 85 3.28 -5.92 -5.29
CA PRO A 85 3.34 -6.64 -6.57
C PRO A 85 4.41 -7.73 -6.61
N THR A 86 5.58 -7.45 -6.06
CA THR A 86 6.62 -8.45 -5.79
C THR A 86 6.52 -8.85 -4.32
N LYS A 87 5.93 -10.02 -4.06
CA LYS A 87 5.68 -10.52 -2.70
C LYS A 87 6.98 -10.55 -1.88
N GLY A 88 6.91 -10.06 -0.65
CA GLY A 88 8.05 -10.00 0.26
C GLY A 88 8.88 -8.72 0.17
N THR A 89 8.48 -7.76 -0.70
CA THR A 89 9.16 -6.46 -0.81
C THR A 89 8.56 -5.47 0.21
N ASN A 90 9.38 -5.05 1.16
CA ASN A 90 9.01 -4.00 2.11
C ASN A 90 8.76 -2.65 1.41
N PRO A 91 7.99 -1.74 2.03
CA PRO A 91 7.95 -0.35 1.57
C PRO A 91 9.35 0.26 1.62
N THR A 92 9.61 1.19 0.74
CA THR A 92 10.86 1.98 0.81
C THR A 92 10.66 3.11 1.82
N ILE A 93 11.59 3.20 2.77
CA ILE A 93 11.66 4.27 3.75
C ILE A 93 12.94 5.04 3.51
N ALA A 94 12.85 6.35 3.47
CA ALA A 94 14.01 7.24 3.48
C ALA A 94 13.85 8.26 4.61
N THR A 95 14.91 8.42 5.37
CA THR A 95 15.02 9.38 6.47
C THR A 95 16.19 10.32 6.24
N CYS A 96 16.06 11.52 6.67
CA CYS A 96 17.10 12.53 6.54
C CYS A 96 17.17 13.36 7.84
N THR A 97 18.31 13.35 8.48
CA THR A 97 18.54 14.07 9.75
C THR A 97 18.79 15.57 9.52
N THR A 98 19.37 15.92 8.37
CA THR A 98 19.67 17.31 7.99
C THR A 98 19.35 17.51 6.51
N CYS A 99 18.06 17.59 6.18
CA CYS A 99 17.60 17.60 4.79
C CYS A 99 17.85 18.92 4.06
N ASP A 100 17.86 20.00 4.76
CA ASP A 100 18.18 21.33 4.25
C ASP A 100 18.48 22.21 5.46
N VAL A 101 19.38 23.18 5.32
CA VAL A 101 19.81 24.07 6.44
C VAL A 101 18.67 24.78 7.16
N ASN A 102 17.44 24.74 6.60
CA ASN A 102 16.26 25.39 7.15
C ASN A 102 15.05 24.46 7.39
N SER A 103 15.14 23.14 7.12
CA SER A 103 13.96 22.25 7.10
C SER A 103 13.93 21.20 8.21
N GLY A 104 15.03 21.01 8.96
CA GLY A 104 15.11 19.97 9.99
C GLY A 104 15.00 18.54 9.46
N PRO A 105 14.85 17.55 10.36
CA PRO A 105 14.70 16.14 9.97
C PRO A 105 13.44 15.91 9.14
N ALA A 106 13.51 15.00 8.17
CA ALA A 106 12.37 14.58 7.35
C ALA A 106 12.39 13.07 7.11
N ALA A 107 11.22 12.50 6.84
CA ALA A 107 11.06 11.12 6.49
C ALA A 107 9.98 10.93 5.42
N CYS A 108 10.12 9.93 4.57
CA CYS A 108 9.09 9.47 3.66
C CYS A 108 9.04 7.96 3.59
N ILE A 109 7.86 7.44 3.25
CA ILE A 109 7.60 6.04 3.01
C ILE A 109 6.77 5.89 1.74
N TYR A 110 7.10 4.93 0.88
CA TYR A 110 6.33 4.68 -0.33
C TYR A 110 6.38 3.22 -0.75
N SER A 111 5.41 2.81 -1.55
CA SER A 111 5.34 1.48 -2.17
C SER A 111 4.65 1.52 -3.52
N LEU A 112 5.07 0.59 -4.40
CA LEU A 112 4.43 0.34 -5.69
C LEU A 112 3.07 -0.32 -5.47
N LEU A 113 2.11 -0.02 -6.34
CA LEU A 113 0.74 -0.57 -6.32
C LEU A 113 0.54 -1.63 -7.41
N ASN A 114 -0.49 -2.48 -7.23
CA ASN A 114 -0.75 -3.64 -8.09
C ASN A 114 -1.67 -3.34 -9.29
N ALA A 115 -2.59 -2.40 -9.12
CA ALA A 115 -3.66 -2.18 -10.11
C ALA A 115 -3.18 -1.46 -11.37
N LYS A 116 -2.13 -0.65 -11.25
CA LYS A 116 -1.58 0.14 -12.35
C LYS A 116 -0.06 0.07 -12.32
N ALA A 117 0.57 -0.19 -13.46
CA ALA A 117 2.02 -0.17 -13.61
C ALA A 117 2.57 1.24 -13.35
N SER A 118 3.75 1.31 -12.74
CA SER A 118 4.43 2.56 -12.42
C SER A 118 3.53 3.55 -11.67
N TYR A 119 2.87 3.06 -10.61
CA TYR A 119 1.99 3.85 -9.79
C TYR A 119 2.22 3.53 -8.32
N TRP A 120 2.46 4.57 -7.54
CA TRP A 120 2.90 4.46 -6.15
C TRP A 120 1.94 5.18 -5.21
N TYR A 121 1.97 4.76 -3.95
CA TYR A 121 1.45 5.54 -2.84
C TYR A 121 2.61 5.98 -1.97
N CYS A 122 2.67 7.27 -1.66
CA CYS A 122 3.71 7.90 -0.87
C CYS A 122 3.11 8.71 0.28
N ALA A 123 3.79 8.71 1.42
CA ALA A 123 3.48 9.57 2.56
C ALA A 123 4.76 10.14 3.17
N ASP A 124 4.73 11.38 3.63
CA ASP A 124 5.89 12.05 4.21
C ASP A 124 5.60 12.81 5.50
N SER A 125 6.67 13.23 6.17
CA SER A 125 6.63 13.97 7.43
C SER A 125 6.08 15.39 7.30
N THR A 126 5.98 15.95 6.09
CA THR A 126 5.42 17.30 5.86
C THR A 126 3.89 17.30 5.86
N GLY A 127 3.27 16.14 5.93
CA GLY A 127 1.84 15.98 5.91
C GLY A 127 1.27 15.55 4.55
N LYS A 128 2.08 15.42 3.52
CA LYS A 128 1.63 14.91 2.21
C LYS A 128 1.45 13.40 2.26
N ALA A 129 0.34 12.93 1.70
CA ALA A 129 0.10 11.53 1.44
C ALA A 129 -0.84 11.38 0.23
N GLY A 130 -0.55 10.46 -0.67
CA GLY A 130 -1.38 10.25 -1.84
C GLY A 130 -0.72 9.41 -2.92
N PHE A 131 -1.39 9.39 -4.07
CA PHE A 131 -1.01 8.60 -5.23
C PHE A 131 -0.14 9.43 -6.18
N THR A 132 0.83 8.80 -6.84
CA THR A 132 1.69 9.44 -7.83
C THR A 132 2.04 8.49 -8.97
N GLY A 133 2.15 9.02 -10.17
CA GLY A 133 2.72 8.33 -11.33
C GLY A 133 4.23 8.54 -11.46
N THR A 134 4.81 9.45 -10.67
CA THR A 134 6.24 9.71 -10.63
C THR A 134 6.92 8.80 -9.60
N ASP A 135 8.02 8.15 -9.98
CA ASP A 135 8.78 7.31 -9.05
C ASP A 135 9.27 8.14 -7.86
N PRO A 136 8.85 7.80 -6.62
CA PRO A 136 9.25 8.58 -5.45
C PRO A 136 10.72 8.45 -5.08
N SER A 137 11.46 7.50 -5.67
CA SER A 137 12.86 7.22 -5.29
C SER A 137 13.78 8.44 -5.36
N THR A 138 13.55 9.35 -6.31
CA THR A 138 14.33 10.59 -6.44
C THR A 138 13.94 11.63 -5.41
N ALA A 139 12.64 11.82 -5.17
CA ALA A 139 12.13 12.81 -4.23
C ALA A 139 12.37 12.38 -2.77
N CYS A 140 12.28 11.07 -2.51
CA CYS A 140 12.57 10.43 -1.24
C CYS A 140 14.04 10.04 -1.05
N ALA A 141 14.98 10.47 -1.89
CA ALA A 141 16.38 10.01 -1.92
C ALA A 141 17.28 10.45 -0.72
N GLY A 142 16.69 10.79 0.38
CA GLY A 142 17.35 10.77 1.67
C GLY A 142 18.32 11.90 2.03
N ALA A 143 19.13 12.42 1.13
CA ALA A 143 20.21 13.34 1.53
C ALA A 143 19.82 14.83 1.48
N ALA A 144 18.80 15.21 0.71
CA ALA A 144 18.40 16.60 0.56
C ALA A 144 16.89 16.85 0.76
N SER A 145 16.03 15.83 0.61
CA SER A 145 14.60 15.96 0.89
C SER A 145 13.94 14.60 1.00
N ALA A 146 13.65 14.11 2.17
CA ALA A 146 12.82 12.94 2.36
C ALA A 146 11.33 13.32 2.23
N LYS A 147 10.90 13.75 1.05
CA LYS A 147 9.54 14.23 0.75
C LYS A 147 8.93 13.48 -0.42
N CYS A 148 7.62 13.38 -0.43
CA CYS A 148 6.90 12.83 -1.56
C CYS A 148 6.96 13.76 -2.78
N PRO A 149 6.81 13.22 -4.03
CA PRO A 149 6.75 14.03 -5.25
C PRO A 149 5.69 15.14 -5.20
N ALA A 150 5.85 16.17 -6.02
CA ALA A 150 4.95 17.32 -6.02
C ALA A 150 3.57 17.02 -6.64
N ASP A 151 3.50 16.01 -7.52
CA ASP A 151 2.32 15.60 -8.30
C ASP A 151 1.38 14.65 -7.55
N ILE A 152 1.52 14.54 -6.24
CA ILE A 152 0.65 13.70 -5.42
C ILE A 152 -0.81 14.16 -5.55
N THR A 153 -1.68 13.18 -5.80
CA THR A 153 -3.14 13.32 -5.76
C THR A 153 -3.70 12.51 -4.60
N GLY A 154 -4.45 13.17 -3.72
CA GLY A 154 -5.14 12.54 -2.58
C GLY A 154 -6.44 11.87 -2.96
#